data_42e70e2b375c56b69af048c00b46504c
#
_entry.id   42e70e2b375c56b69af048c00b46504c
#
_cell.length_a   1.000
_cell.length_b   1.000
_cell.length_c   1.000
_cell.angle_alpha   90.00
_cell.angle_beta   90.00
_cell.angle_gamma   90.00
#
_symmetry.space_group_name_H-M   'P 1'
#
loop_
_entity.id
_entity.type
_entity.pdbx_description
1 polymer ?
#
loop_
_entity_poly.entity_id
_entity_poly.type
_entity_poly.pdbx_seq_one_letter_code
_entity_poly.pdbx_strand_id
1 'polypeptide(L)'
;MPNAPTAEKQPSMKICVVTPYFETEQAWVRQGHASVRGQTIPAHHILVCDGSAPAQIEAFQGTHILLQRNYRDYGNTPRLIGCYNAVTHGADAIAFLDGDNWFQPDHLESLLRFAQGNGFDACSSGRTLHRPDGSFMAKCPTVNGRPYIDTSCLLVMKPAFQHLIAWILMPQDVAAETDQHVWAHMQRMGVRLGFLDRATVSYRTRHASHYRLIGEAPPADAIDRRDLHGEHYH
;
A
#
# COMPACT_ATOMS: atom_id res chain seq x y z
N MET A 1 -48.29 -21.79 -2.56
CA MET A 1 -47.05 -21.46 -1.87
C MET A 1 -46.27 -20.53 -2.78
N PRO A 2 -46.17 -19.20 -2.45
CA PRO A 2 -45.31 -18.31 -3.25
C PRO A 2 -43.85 -18.62 -3.00
N ASN A 3 -43.06 -18.77 -4.08
CA ASN A 3 -41.63 -18.93 -4.04
C ASN A 3 -40.98 -17.75 -3.31
N ALA A 4 -40.16 -18.01 -2.31
CA ALA A 4 -39.30 -17.00 -1.70
C ALA A 4 -38.35 -16.41 -2.78
N PRO A 5 -38.14 -15.08 -2.81
CA PRO A 5 -37.21 -14.49 -3.76
C PRO A 5 -35.81 -15.02 -3.49
N THR A 6 -35.21 -15.63 -4.50
CA THR A 6 -33.77 -15.96 -4.51
C THR A 6 -33.00 -14.67 -4.30
N ALA A 7 -32.28 -14.54 -3.19
CA ALA A 7 -31.38 -13.42 -2.95
C ALA A 7 -30.36 -13.39 -4.10
N GLU A 8 -30.47 -12.40 -4.98
CA GLU A 8 -29.45 -12.13 -5.99
C GLU A 8 -28.13 -11.89 -5.28
N LYS A 9 -27.18 -12.78 -5.55
CA LYS A 9 -25.82 -12.66 -5.03
C LYS A 9 -25.24 -11.37 -5.59
N GLN A 10 -25.09 -10.34 -4.77
CA GLN A 10 -24.43 -9.09 -5.21
C GLN A 10 -23.09 -9.47 -5.87
N PRO A 11 -22.77 -8.90 -7.04
CA PRO A 11 -21.51 -9.19 -7.71
C PRO A 11 -20.36 -8.91 -6.75
N SER A 12 -19.47 -9.89 -6.57
CA SER A 12 -18.31 -9.74 -5.69
C SER A 12 -17.43 -8.62 -6.23
N MET A 13 -17.12 -7.61 -5.38
CA MET A 13 -16.25 -6.52 -5.76
C MET A 13 -14.86 -7.03 -6.17
N LYS A 14 -14.35 -6.50 -7.26
CA LYS A 14 -13.03 -6.83 -7.79
C LYS A 14 -11.97 -5.93 -7.15
N ILE A 15 -11.16 -6.49 -6.28
CA ILE A 15 -10.08 -5.77 -5.58
C ILE A 15 -8.76 -6.10 -6.23
N CYS A 16 -7.96 -5.09 -6.54
CA CYS A 16 -6.56 -5.25 -6.93
C CYS A 16 -5.63 -4.70 -5.85
N VAL A 17 -4.52 -5.38 -5.61
CA VAL A 17 -3.42 -4.90 -4.76
C VAL A 17 -2.23 -4.60 -5.64
N VAL A 18 -1.67 -3.39 -5.54
CA VAL A 18 -0.51 -2.96 -6.30
C VAL A 18 0.72 -2.93 -5.40
N THR A 19 1.74 -3.68 -5.77
CA THR A 19 3.03 -3.74 -5.07
C THR A 19 4.16 -3.32 -5.99
N PRO A 20 4.71 -2.09 -5.84
CA PRO A 20 5.98 -1.73 -6.45
C PRO A 20 7.12 -2.40 -5.68
N TYR A 21 8.17 -2.83 -6.36
CA TYR A 21 9.37 -3.33 -5.71
C TYR A 21 10.61 -3.09 -6.60
N PHE A 22 11.75 -2.85 -5.93
CA PHE A 22 13.06 -2.69 -6.55
C PHE A 22 14.11 -3.21 -5.58
N GLU A 23 14.96 -4.15 -6.02
CA GLU A 23 16.03 -4.75 -5.19
C GLU A 23 15.56 -5.21 -3.79
N THR A 24 14.26 -5.41 -3.62
CA THR A 24 13.67 -5.87 -2.35
C THR A 24 14.04 -7.34 -2.12
N GLU A 25 14.36 -7.68 -0.88
CA GLU A 25 14.62 -9.07 -0.51
C GLU A 25 13.48 -9.99 -0.95
N GLN A 26 13.77 -11.03 -1.69
CA GLN A 26 12.75 -11.95 -2.21
C GLN A 26 11.87 -12.55 -1.11
N ALA A 27 12.45 -12.81 0.07
CA ALA A 27 11.69 -13.32 1.20
C ALA A 27 10.59 -12.35 1.64
N TRP A 28 10.85 -11.05 1.60
CA TRP A 28 9.88 -10.01 1.95
C TRP A 28 8.79 -9.90 0.89
N VAL A 29 9.16 -9.87 -0.39
CA VAL A 29 8.17 -9.86 -1.49
C VAL A 29 7.28 -11.11 -1.43
N ARG A 30 7.84 -12.29 -1.13
CA ARG A 30 7.08 -13.54 -0.92
C ARG A 30 6.13 -13.43 0.26
N GLN A 31 6.56 -12.87 1.38
CA GLN A 31 5.71 -12.66 2.55
C GLN A 31 4.54 -11.70 2.23
N GLY A 32 4.83 -10.57 1.58
CA GLY A 32 3.82 -9.64 1.10
C GLY A 32 2.82 -10.31 0.15
N HIS A 33 3.32 -11.04 -0.85
CA HIS A 33 2.47 -11.79 -1.78
C HIS A 33 1.60 -12.83 -1.06
N ALA A 34 2.17 -13.60 -0.16
CA ALA A 34 1.43 -14.59 0.63
C ALA A 34 0.33 -13.93 1.47
N SER A 35 0.59 -12.75 2.04
CA SER A 35 -0.40 -12.00 2.81
C SER A 35 -1.58 -11.49 1.96
N VAL A 36 -1.35 -11.14 0.70
CA VAL A 36 -2.41 -10.80 -0.26
C VAL A 36 -3.24 -12.02 -0.63
N ARG A 37 -2.57 -13.17 -0.85
CA ARG A 37 -3.25 -14.44 -1.17
C ARG A 37 -4.05 -15.00 0.01
N GLY A 38 -3.62 -14.71 1.23
CA GLY A 38 -4.25 -15.15 2.47
C GLY A 38 -5.34 -14.21 3.00
N GLN A 39 -5.78 -13.22 2.23
CA GLN A 39 -6.86 -12.33 2.66
C GLN A 39 -8.20 -13.07 2.76
N THR A 40 -9.06 -12.65 3.70
CA THR A 40 -10.41 -13.20 3.90
C THR A 40 -11.33 -12.97 2.70
N ILE A 41 -11.03 -12.00 1.86
CA ILE A 41 -11.70 -11.76 0.58
C ILE A 41 -10.69 -11.82 -0.57
N PRO A 42 -11.09 -12.35 -1.74
CA PRO A 42 -10.16 -12.51 -2.86
C PRO A 42 -9.69 -11.17 -3.42
N ALA A 43 -8.41 -11.09 -3.75
CA ALA A 43 -7.81 -9.94 -4.42
C ALA A 43 -6.85 -10.39 -5.53
N HIS A 44 -6.77 -9.61 -6.60
CA HIS A 44 -5.80 -9.78 -7.67
C HIS A 44 -4.52 -9.00 -7.33
N HIS A 45 -3.38 -9.67 -7.31
CA HIS A 45 -2.09 -9.05 -6.99
C HIS A 45 -1.37 -8.62 -8.26
N ILE A 46 -0.98 -7.35 -8.33
CA ILE A 46 -0.22 -6.73 -9.41
C ILE A 46 1.13 -6.30 -8.84
N LEU A 47 2.18 -7.03 -9.20
CA LEU A 47 3.56 -6.72 -8.81
C LEU A 47 4.23 -5.94 -9.94
N VAL A 48 4.83 -4.80 -9.62
CA VAL A 48 5.51 -3.95 -10.59
C VAL A 48 6.97 -3.80 -10.19
N CYS A 49 7.86 -4.44 -10.95
CA CYS A 49 9.31 -4.34 -10.77
C CYS A 49 9.82 -3.05 -11.39
N ASP A 50 10.46 -2.20 -10.59
CA ASP A 50 11.04 -0.93 -11.02
C ASP A 50 12.49 -1.11 -11.50
N GLY A 51 12.68 -1.79 -12.65
CA GLY A 51 13.98 -2.05 -13.23
C GLY A 51 14.34 -3.54 -13.27
N SER A 52 15.48 -3.92 -12.72
CA SER A 52 15.97 -5.30 -12.81
C SER A 52 15.11 -6.31 -12.05
N ALA A 53 14.50 -7.24 -12.77
CA ALA A 53 13.73 -8.32 -12.17
C ALA A 53 14.64 -9.35 -11.49
N PRO A 54 14.35 -9.80 -10.28
CA PRO A 54 15.00 -10.95 -9.69
C PRO A 54 14.62 -12.23 -10.44
N ALA A 55 15.54 -13.18 -10.52
CA ALA A 55 15.48 -14.38 -11.36
C ALA A 55 14.36 -15.41 -11.06
N GLN A 56 13.42 -15.15 -10.14
CA GLN A 56 12.41 -16.12 -9.70
C GLN A 56 11.00 -15.54 -9.55
N ILE A 57 10.67 -14.51 -10.29
CA ILE A 57 9.37 -13.84 -10.28
C ILE A 57 8.22 -14.71 -10.78
N GLU A 58 8.50 -15.67 -11.66
CA GLU A 58 7.49 -16.53 -12.30
C GLU A 58 6.69 -17.40 -11.31
N ALA A 59 7.15 -17.53 -10.06
CA ALA A 59 6.47 -18.34 -9.04
C ALA A 59 5.27 -17.64 -8.38
N PHE A 60 5.05 -16.33 -8.61
CA PHE A 60 3.95 -15.60 -7.99
C PHE A 60 2.69 -15.63 -8.86
N GLN A 61 1.59 -16.10 -8.32
CA GLN A 61 0.29 -16.03 -8.99
C GLN A 61 -0.21 -14.58 -8.99
N GLY A 62 -0.42 -14.00 -10.17
CA GLY A 62 -0.89 -12.62 -10.32
C GLY A 62 -0.38 -12.01 -11.62
N THR A 63 -0.47 -10.70 -11.72
CA THR A 63 0.12 -9.94 -12.82
C THR A 63 1.51 -9.46 -12.42
N HIS A 64 2.51 -9.72 -13.26
CA HIS A 64 3.85 -9.17 -13.14
C HIS A 64 4.10 -8.18 -14.26
N ILE A 65 4.54 -6.97 -13.89
CA ILE A 65 4.95 -5.92 -14.83
C ILE A 65 6.43 -5.64 -14.57
N LEU A 66 7.25 -5.81 -15.59
CA LEU A 66 8.69 -5.57 -15.53
C LEU A 66 9.00 -4.26 -16.27
N LEU A 67 9.45 -3.25 -15.56
CA LEU A 67 9.88 -1.99 -16.15
C LEU A 67 11.33 -2.11 -16.61
N GLN A 68 11.66 -1.51 -17.74
CA GLN A 68 12.99 -1.62 -18.35
C GLN A 68 14.06 -0.79 -17.62
N ARG A 69 13.66 0.13 -16.75
CA ARG A 69 14.55 1.00 -15.98
C ARG A 69 13.97 1.29 -14.61
N ASN A 70 14.84 1.65 -13.66
CA ASN A 70 14.44 2.21 -12.38
C ASN A 70 14.09 3.70 -12.54
N TYR A 71 12.92 4.09 -12.07
CA TYR A 71 12.44 5.48 -12.10
C TYR A 71 12.97 6.32 -10.94
N ARG A 72 13.52 5.70 -9.88
CA ARG A 72 14.12 6.38 -8.72
C ARG A 72 13.20 7.38 -8.03
N ASP A 73 11.93 7.04 -7.93
CA ASP A 73 10.87 7.89 -7.37
C ASP A 73 10.13 7.20 -6.21
N TYR A 74 10.81 6.35 -5.46
CA TYR A 74 10.24 5.61 -4.33
C TYR A 74 9.04 4.73 -4.71
N GLY A 75 9.00 4.27 -5.97
CA GLY A 75 7.96 3.39 -6.48
C GLY A 75 6.69 4.11 -6.91
N ASN A 76 6.69 5.44 -7.05
CA ASN A 76 5.49 6.20 -7.43
C ASN A 76 5.06 5.92 -8.88
N THR A 77 5.98 5.94 -9.83
CA THR A 77 5.70 5.53 -11.22
C THR A 77 5.26 4.06 -11.33
N PRO A 78 5.94 3.08 -10.72
CA PRO A 78 5.45 1.71 -10.69
C PRO A 78 4.04 1.58 -10.10
N ARG A 79 3.72 2.32 -9.02
CA ARG A 79 2.36 2.31 -8.43
C ARG A 79 1.32 2.77 -9.44
N LEU A 80 1.58 3.89 -10.14
CA LEU A 80 0.63 4.39 -11.15
C LEU A 80 0.44 3.41 -12.30
N ILE A 81 1.52 2.76 -12.77
CA ILE A 81 1.45 1.73 -13.82
C ILE A 81 0.61 0.54 -13.33
N GLY A 82 0.81 0.11 -12.09
CA GLY A 82 -0.01 -0.92 -11.45
C GLY A 82 -1.48 -0.51 -11.33
N CYS A 83 -1.76 0.75 -10.97
CA CYS A 83 -3.13 1.29 -10.93
C CYS A 83 -3.79 1.27 -12.31
N TYR A 84 -3.09 1.69 -13.35
CA TYR A 84 -3.59 1.62 -14.73
C TYR A 84 -3.96 0.18 -15.11
N ASN A 85 -3.08 -0.77 -14.79
CA ASN A 85 -3.35 -2.20 -15.03
C ASN A 85 -4.57 -2.67 -14.23
N ALA A 86 -4.72 -2.29 -12.95
CA ALA A 86 -5.89 -2.61 -12.13
C ALA A 86 -7.20 -2.09 -12.76
N VAL A 87 -7.19 -0.84 -13.25
CA VAL A 87 -8.35 -0.24 -13.93
C VAL A 87 -8.71 -1.03 -15.20
N THR A 88 -7.74 -1.40 -16.02
CA THR A 88 -7.98 -2.19 -17.24
C THR A 88 -8.48 -3.61 -16.93
N HIS A 89 -8.16 -4.16 -15.77
CA HIS A 89 -8.72 -5.40 -15.25
C HIS A 89 -10.12 -5.24 -14.66
N GLY A 90 -10.66 -4.02 -14.64
CA GLY A 90 -12.00 -3.74 -14.14
C GLY A 90 -12.08 -3.74 -12.60
N ALA A 91 -11.06 -3.25 -11.91
CA ALA A 91 -11.07 -3.11 -10.47
C ALA A 91 -12.20 -2.18 -10.00
N ASP A 92 -12.84 -2.52 -8.88
CA ASP A 92 -13.78 -1.68 -8.14
C ASP A 92 -13.10 -0.98 -6.95
N ALA A 93 -11.99 -1.56 -6.48
CA ALA A 93 -11.12 -0.97 -5.45
C ALA A 93 -9.65 -1.34 -5.71
N ILE A 94 -8.74 -0.43 -5.34
CA ILE A 94 -7.29 -0.61 -5.43
C ILE A 94 -6.69 -0.38 -4.04
N ALA A 95 -5.97 -1.35 -3.53
CA ALA A 95 -5.13 -1.24 -2.35
C ALA A 95 -3.65 -1.24 -2.74
N PHE A 96 -2.80 -0.79 -1.84
CA PHE A 96 -1.36 -0.70 -2.06
C PHE A 96 -0.62 -1.52 -1.01
N LEU A 97 0.50 -2.09 -1.39
CA LEU A 97 1.39 -2.81 -0.47
C LEU A 97 2.83 -2.60 -0.92
N ASP A 98 3.67 -2.01 -0.08
CA ASP A 98 5.09 -1.91 -0.37
C ASP A 98 5.77 -3.28 -0.27
N GLY A 99 6.79 -3.51 -1.08
CA GLY A 99 7.40 -4.83 -1.27
C GLY A 99 8.05 -5.45 -0.03
N ASP A 100 8.25 -4.68 1.03
CA ASP A 100 8.81 -5.10 2.31
C ASP A 100 7.77 -5.25 3.45
N ASN A 101 6.51 -4.94 3.18
CA ASN A 101 5.40 -4.98 4.14
C ASN A 101 4.49 -6.20 3.93
N TRP A 102 3.56 -6.45 4.85
CA TRP A 102 2.53 -7.49 4.70
C TRP A 102 1.23 -7.10 5.41
N PHE A 103 0.13 -7.63 4.90
CA PHE A 103 -1.20 -7.43 5.45
C PHE A 103 -1.54 -8.40 6.58
N GLN A 104 -2.38 -7.95 7.52
CA GLN A 104 -3.14 -8.85 8.38
C GLN A 104 -4.24 -9.56 7.55
N PRO A 105 -4.69 -10.76 7.96
CA PRO A 105 -5.59 -11.58 7.13
C PRO A 105 -6.89 -10.91 6.69
N ASP A 106 -7.40 -9.96 7.45
CA ASP A 106 -8.68 -9.27 7.21
C ASP A 106 -8.51 -7.78 6.80
N HIS A 107 -7.32 -7.38 6.37
CA HIS A 107 -7.03 -6.00 6.01
C HIS A 107 -7.98 -5.47 4.93
N LEU A 108 -8.06 -6.16 3.80
CA LEU A 108 -8.88 -5.73 2.67
C LEU A 108 -10.37 -5.73 3.00
N GLU A 109 -10.86 -6.78 3.68
CA GLU A 109 -12.25 -6.87 4.10
C GLU A 109 -12.61 -5.75 5.08
N SER A 110 -11.74 -5.47 6.06
CA SER A 110 -11.95 -4.42 7.05
C SER A 110 -12.07 -3.04 6.41
N LEU A 111 -11.15 -2.71 5.49
CA LEU A 111 -11.18 -1.43 4.77
C LEU A 111 -12.38 -1.33 3.83
N LEU A 112 -12.69 -2.40 3.09
CA LEU A 112 -13.83 -2.41 2.17
C LEU A 112 -15.16 -2.19 2.92
N ARG A 113 -15.38 -2.93 4.01
CA ARG A 113 -16.59 -2.76 4.85
C ARG A 113 -16.66 -1.38 5.44
N PHE A 114 -15.53 -0.83 5.91
CA PHE A 114 -15.47 0.51 6.47
C PHE A 114 -15.79 1.58 5.41
N ALA A 115 -15.23 1.48 4.21
CA ALA A 115 -15.52 2.40 3.12
C ALA A 115 -17.00 2.36 2.70
N GLN A 116 -17.53 1.16 2.47
CA GLN A 116 -18.92 0.98 2.04
C GLN A 116 -19.93 1.42 3.12
N GLY A 117 -19.71 1.02 4.37
CA GLY A 117 -20.62 1.34 5.49
C GLY A 117 -20.71 2.84 5.80
N ASN A 118 -19.70 3.63 5.44
CA ASN A 118 -19.64 5.07 5.70
C ASN A 118 -19.69 5.92 4.41
N GLY A 119 -19.73 5.28 3.25
CA GLY A 119 -19.77 5.98 1.97
C GLY A 119 -18.45 6.69 1.63
N PHE A 120 -17.29 6.19 2.07
CA PHE A 120 -15.99 6.75 1.73
C PHE A 120 -15.53 6.30 0.33
N ASP A 121 -14.89 7.22 -0.38
CA ASP A 121 -14.31 6.97 -1.71
C ASP A 121 -12.83 6.55 -1.61
N ALA A 122 -12.19 6.86 -0.48
CA ALA A 122 -10.91 6.29 -0.10
C ALA A 122 -10.80 6.19 1.42
N CYS A 123 -10.06 5.20 1.91
CA CYS A 123 -9.83 5.05 3.35
C CYS A 123 -8.43 4.48 3.61
N SER A 124 -7.94 4.75 4.82
CA SER A 124 -6.67 4.24 5.31
C SER A 124 -6.87 3.56 6.67
N SER A 125 -6.01 2.60 6.98
CA SER A 125 -5.94 1.97 8.31
C SER A 125 -4.69 2.42 9.09
N GLY A 126 -4.56 1.97 10.34
CA GLY A 126 -3.31 2.01 11.06
C GLY A 126 -2.38 0.86 10.68
N ARG A 127 -1.14 0.93 11.19
CA ARG A 127 -0.11 -0.11 11.01
C ARG A 127 0.59 -0.46 12.33
N THR A 128 1.19 -1.64 12.36
CA THR A 128 2.17 -2.04 13.38
C THR A 128 3.58 -1.90 12.80
N LEU A 129 4.54 -1.58 13.66
CA LEU A 129 5.96 -1.53 13.31
C LEU A 129 6.62 -2.87 13.62
N HIS A 130 7.47 -3.31 12.71
CA HIS A 130 8.23 -4.55 12.81
C HIS A 130 9.69 -4.30 12.45
N ARG A 131 10.63 -5.03 13.10
CA ARG A 131 12.05 -5.01 12.75
C ARG A 131 12.29 -5.70 11.40
N PRO A 132 13.48 -5.57 10.80
CA PRO A 132 13.82 -6.24 9.54
C PRO A 132 13.60 -7.76 9.55
N ASP A 133 13.78 -8.42 10.69
CA ASP A 133 13.51 -9.86 10.87
C ASP A 133 12.02 -10.22 10.97
N GLY A 134 11.14 -9.22 11.00
CA GLY A 134 9.68 -9.37 11.13
C GLY A 134 9.17 -9.40 12.58
N SER A 135 10.04 -9.31 13.58
CA SER A 135 9.62 -9.23 14.98
C SER A 135 8.84 -7.95 15.27
N PHE A 136 7.78 -8.07 16.06
CA PHE A 136 6.92 -6.96 16.44
C PHE A 136 7.67 -5.92 17.29
N MET A 137 7.41 -4.64 17.04
CA MET A 137 7.94 -3.52 17.83
C MET A 137 6.82 -2.81 18.60
N ALA A 138 5.88 -2.20 17.87
CA ALA A 138 4.81 -1.39 18.46
C ALA A 138 3.64 -1.17 17.50
N LYS A 139 2.48 -0.70 18.00
CA LYS A 139 1.48 -0.01 17.16
C LYS A 139 2.05 1.35 16.77
N CYS A 140 2.01 1.70 15.48
CA CYS A 140 2.50 3.00 15.00
C CYS A 140 1.54 4.13 15.43
N PRO A 141 1.97 5.11 16.22
CA PRO A 141 1.08 6.17 16.69
C PRO A 141 0.94 7.32 15.69
N THR A 142 1.81 7.40 14.67
CA THR A 142 1.85 8.54 13.73
C THR A 142 0.91 8.37 12.56
N VAL A 143 0.55 7.13 12.16
CA VAL A 143 -0.43 6.87 11.11
C VAL A 143 -1.83 6.95 11.71
N ASN A 144 -2.48 8.09 11.54
CA ASN A 144 -3.74 8.43 12.20
C ASN A 144 -4.78 9.06 11.24
N GLY A 145 -4.48 9.12 9.93
CA GLY A 145 -5.34 9.74 8.92
C GLY A 145 -5.40 11.28 8.96
N ARG A 146 -4.68 11.92 9.91
CA ARG A 146 -4.63 13.38 10.08
C ARG A 146 -3.27 13.82 10.62
N PRO A 147 -2.35 14.27 9.83
CA PRO A 147 -2.27 14.32 8.36
C PRO A 147 -1.67 13.05 7.75
N TYR A 148 -1.19 12.10 8.56
CA TYR A 148 -0.35 11.00 8.11
C TYR A 148 -1.14 9.74 7.81
N ILE A 149 -0.97 9.25 6.59
CA ILE A 149 -1.28 7.87 6.20
C ILE A 149 0.00 7.16 5.79
N ASP A 150 -0.11 5.88 5.54
CA ASP A 150 0.95 5.08 4.92
C ASP A 150 0.42 4.44 3.65
N THR A 151 1.25 4.37 2.63
CA THR A 151 0.91 3.78 1.34
C THR A 151 0.25 2.41 1.49
N SER A 152 0.85 1.52 2.29
CA SER A 152 0.35 0.15 2.48
C SER A 152 -0.98 0.09 3.25
N CYS A 153 -1.38 1.19 3.89
CA CYS A 153 -2.64 1.29 4.61
C CYS A 153 -3.82 1.80 3.76
N LEU A 154 -3.56 2.22 2.51
CA LEU A 154 -4.52 2.93 1.66
C LEU A 154 -5.35 1.96 0.81
N LEU A 155 -6.67 2.16 0.81
CA LEU A 155 -7.63 1.61 -0.14
C LEU A 155 -8.35 2.76 -0.86
N VAL A 156 -8.41 2.70 -2.19
CA VAL A 156 -9.10 3.68 -3.04
C VAL A 156 -10.23 2.98 -3.78
N MET A 157 -11.45 3.50 -3.68
CA MET A 157 -12.62 3.01 -4.38
C MET A 157 -12.72 3.62 -5.78
N LYS A 158 -13.40 2.94 -6.70
CA LYS A 158 -13.52 3.35 -8.11
C LYS A 158 -13.89 4.82 -8.35
N PRO A 159 -14.80 5.47 -7.57
CA PRO A 159 -15.11 6.89 -7.77
C PRO A 159 -13.90 7.84 -7.62
N ALA A 160 -12.88 7.42 -6.87
CA ALA A 160 -11.68 8.23 -6.63
C ALA A 160 -10.48 7.87 -7.53
N PHE A 161 -10.60 6.92 -8.45
CA PHE A 161 -9.46 6.46 -9.29
C PHE A 161 -8.82 7.57 -10.13
N GLN A 162 -9.57 8.57 -10.55
CA GLN A 162 -9.04 9.72 -11.29
C GLN A 162 -7.97 10.49 -10.51
N HIS A 163 -7.95 10.38 -9.18
CA HIS A 163 -6.98 11.07 -8.32
C HIS A 163 -5.66 10.27 -8.14
N LEU A 164 -5.59 9.03 -8.64
CA LEU A 164 -4.38 8.21 -8.57
C LEU A 164 -3.21 8.76 -9.38
N ILE A 165 -3.50 9.63 -10.36
CA ILE A 165 -2.45 10.37 -11.10
C ILE A 165 -1.55 11.20 -10.16
N ALA A 166 -2.02 11.55 -8.98
CA ALA A 166 -1.26 12.30 -7.99
C ALA A 166 0.03 11.59 -7.56
N TRP A 167 0.15 10.26 -7.74
CA TRP A 167 1.39 9.53 -7.47
C TRP A 167 2.60 10.07 -8.24
N ILE A 168 2.42 10.63 -9.44
CA ILE A 168 3.51 11.12 -10.29
C ILE A 168 3.52 12.64 -10.48
N LEU A 169 2.57 13.37 -9.87
CA LEU A 169 2.50 14.82 -10.00
C LEU A 169 3.41 15.57 -9.02
N MET A 170 4.08 14.85 -8.12
CA MET A 170 4.95 15.44 -7.12
C MET A 170 6.36 15.67 -7.67
N PRO A 171 7.01 16.78 -7.28
CA PRO A 171 8.44 16.97 -7.51
C PRO A 171 9.26 15.80 -6.92
N GLN A 172 10.39 15.49 -7.55
CA GLN A 172 11.20 14.33 -7.18
C GLN A 172 11.83 14.47 -5.78
N ASP A 173 12.09 15.67 -5.32
CA ASP A 173 12.64 15.97 -4.00
C ASP A 173 11.69 15.65 -2.83
N VAL A 174 10.38 15.56 -3.10
CA VAL A 174 9.35 15.15 -2.12
C VAL A 174 8.76 13.76 -2.41
N ALA A 175 9.34 13.01 -3.32
CA ALA A 175 8.83 11.72 -3.76
C ALA A 175 8.70 10.68 -2.63
N ALA A 176 9.52 10.78 -1.58
CA ALA A 176 9.45 9.91 -0.40
C ALA A 176 8.20 10.15 0.48
N GLU A 177 7.51 11.27 0.29
CA GLU A 177 6.32 11.66 1.06
C GLU A 177 5.07 11.72 0.19
N THR A 178 5.11 11.09 -0.99
CA THR A 178 4.02 11.17 -1.98
C THR A 178 2.69 10.65 -1.46
N ASP A 179 2.68 9.67 -0.56
CA ASP A 179 1.46 9.18 0.09
C ASP A 179 0.71 10.29 0.84
N GLN A 180 1.44 11.17 1.56
CA GLN A 180 0.87 12.34 2.24
C GLN A 180 0.30 13.34 1.21
N HIS A 181 1.01 13.55 0.10
CA HIS A 181 0.57 14.45 -0.96
C HIS A 181 -0.65 13.90 -1.71
N VAL A 182 -0.69 12.60 -2.00
CA VAL A 182 -1.86 11.93 -2.61
C VAL A 182 -3.08 12.07 -1.69
N TRP A 183 -2.92 11.83 -0.39
CA TRP A 183 -4.00 11.99 0.59
C TRP A 183 -4.50 13.43 0.67
N ALA A 184 -3.58 14.39 0.80
CA ALA A 184 -3.91 15.82 0.82
C ALA A 184 -4.52 16.30 -0.52
N HIS A 185 -4.07 15.77 -1.66
CA HIS A 185 -4.70 16.04 -2.95
C HIS A 185 -6.14 15.55 -2.98
N MET A 186 -6.41 14.32 -2.60
CA MET A 186 -7.77 13.77 -2.53
C MET A 186 -8.66 14.60 -1.60
N GLN A 187 -8.13 15.02 -0.45
CA GLN A 187 -8.85 15.88 0.50
C GLN A 187 -9.24 17.24 -0.13
N ARG A 188 -8.29 17.91 -0.81
CA ARG A 188 -8.56 19.19 -1.50
C ARG A 188 -9.57 19.05 -2.64
N MET A 189 -9.62 17.89 -3.28
CA MET A 189 -10.56 17.59 -4.36
C MET A 189 -11.94 17.13 -3.85
N GLY A 190 -12.17 17.15 -2.54
CA GLY A 190 -13.46 16.79 -1.95
C GLY A 190 -13.78 15.30 -1.96
N VAL A 191 -12.77 14.44 -2.14
CA VAL A 191 -12.92 12.97 -2.00
C VAL A 191 -13.34 12.65 -0.56
N ARG A 192 -14.35 11.80 -0.38
CA ARG A 192 -14.80 11.37 0.94
C ARG A 192 -13.79 10.40 1.53
N LEU A 193 -13.02 10.88 2.51
CA LEU A 193 -11.90 10.16 3.11
C LEU A 193 -12.26 9.61 4.49
N GLY A 194 -11.82 8.40 4.80
CA GLY A 194 -12.01 7.76 6.10
C GLY A 194 -10.72 7.19 6.68
N PHE A 195 -10.64 7.13 8.00
CA PHE A 195 -9.56 6.45 8.72
C PHE A 195 -10.13 5.41 9.67
N LEU A 196 -9.75 4.15 9.45
CA LEU A 196 -10.06 3.03 10.31
C LEU A 196 -8.98 2.94 11.41
N ASP A 197 -9.32 3.30 12.66
CA ASP A 197 -8.39 3.20 13.80
C ASP A 197 -8.18 1.74 14.21
N ARG A 198 -7.64 0.97 13.29
CA ARG A 198 -7.21 -0.42 13.48
C ARG A 198 -5.93 -0.66 12.71
N ALA A 199 -4.92 -1.23 13.36
CA ALA A 199 -3.67 -1.60 12.72
C ALA A 199 -3.84 -2.92 11.98
N THR A 200 -3.97 -2.87 10.66
CA THR A 200 -4.17 -4.04 9.79
C THR A 200 -3.03 -4.27 8.80
N VAL A 201 -1.98 -3.45 8.88
CA VAL A 201 -0.74 -3.58 8.11
C VAL A 201 0.43 -3.81 9.06
N SER A 202 1.32 -4.70 8.70
CA SER A 202 2.62 -4.89 9.33
C SER A 202 3.68 -4.19 8.48
N TYR A 203 4.25 -3.12 9.03
CA TYR A 203 5.24 -2.28 8.39
C TYR A 203 6.65 -2.66 8.86
N ARG A 204 7.48 -3.14 7.97
CA ARG A 204 8.89 -3.42 8.25
C ARG A 204 9.67 -2.13 8.22
N THR A 205 10.31 -1.78 9.36
CA THR A 205 11.02 -0.51 9.47
C THR A 205 12.52 -0.68 9.57
N ARG A 206 13.21 0.24 8.88
CA ARG A 206 14.64 0.51 9.05
C ARG A 206 14.90 1.95 9.52
N HIS A 207 13.85 2.72 9.80
CA HIS A 207 13.97 4.14 10.17
C HIS A 207 14.34 4.31 11.65
N ALA A 208 15.43 5.02 11.92
CA ALA A 208 15.90 5.34 13.26
C ALA A 208 14.85 6.02 14.14
N SER A 209 13.98 6.85 13.55
CA SER A 209 12.88 7.51 14.24
C SER A 209 11.89 6.55 14.90
N HIS A 210 11.63 5.39 14.29
CA HIS A 210 10.72 4.39 14.85
C HIS A 210 11.30 3.68 16.08
N TYR A 211 12.62 3.43 16.11
CA TYR A 211 13.30 2.88 17.27
C TYR A 211 13.27 3.89 18.44
N ARG A 212 13.60 5.16 18.16
CA ARG A 212 13.54 6.23 19.19
C ARG A 212 12.14 6.42 19.76
N LEU A 213 11.10 6.23 18.92
CA LEU A 213 9.71 6.36 19.32
C LEU A 213 9.31 5.38 20.44
N ILE A 214 9.93 4.20 20.48
CA ILE A 214 9.68 3.16 21.48
C ILE A 214 10.77 3.12 22.57
N GLY A 215 11.70 4.10 22.58
CA GLY A 215 12.78 4.18 23.55
C GLY A 215 13.94 3.20 23.31
N GLU A 216 14.04 2.63 22.12
CA GLU A 216 15.15 1.75 21.73
C GLU A 216 16.24 2.53 20.96
N ALA A 217 17.50 2.09 21.13
CA ALA A 217 18.59 2.59 20.31
C ALA A 217 18.45 2.06 18.87
N PRO A 218 18.54 2.93 17.84
CA PRO A 218 18.52 2.47 16.46
C PRO A 218 19.71 1.57 16.16
N PRO A 219 19.57 0.52 15.32
CA PRO A 219 20.70 -0.21 14.76
C PRO A 219 21.66 0.72 14.00
N ALA A 220 22.93 0.31 13.87
CA ALA A 220 23.94 1.13 13.18
C ALA A 220 23.64 1.39 11.70
N ASP A 221 22.87 0.52 11.06
CA ASP A 221 22.43 0.60 9.66
C ASP A 221 21.03 1.22 9.51
N ALA A 222 20.45 1.78 10.59
CA ALA A 222 19.15 2.41 10.53
C ALA A 222 19.21 3.71 9.71
N ILE A 223 18.18 3.91 8.88
CA ILE A 223 18.02 5.11 8.06
C ILE A 223 17.60 6.29 8.95
N ASP A 224 18.39 7.33 9.04
CA ASP A 224 18.00 8.58 9.66
C ASP A 224 17.56 9.59 8.57
N ARG A 225 16.27 10.00 8.61
CA ARG A 225 15.74 10.95 7.62
C ARG A 225 16.47 12.30 7.61
N ARG A 226 17.18 12.66 8.68
CA ARG A 226 18.01 13.86 8.72
C ARG A 226 19.17 13.80 7.74
N ASP A 227 19.62 12.58 7.42
CA ASP A 227 20.72 12.35 6.48
C ASP A 227 20.23 12.36 5.03
N LEU A 228 18.90 12.12 4.79
CA LEU A 228 18.33 12.08 3.44
C LEU A 228 18.12 13.48 2.80
N HIS A 229 18.11 14.54 3.61
CA HIS A 229 18.03 15.92 3.08
C HIS A 229 19.39 16.50 2.67
N GLY A 230 20.49 15.77 2.86
CA GLY A 230 21.86 16.20 2.54
C GLY A 230 22.50 15.46 1.37
N GLU A 231 22.00 14.34 0.93
CA GLU A 231 22.58 13.57 -0.18
C GLU A 231 21.62 13.57 -1.37
N HIS A 232 21.96 14.36 -2.38
CA HIS A 232 21.40 14.21 -3.70
C HIS A 232 21.78 12.81 -4.22
N TYR A 233 20.80 11.95 -4.41
CA TYR A 233 20.99 10.68 -5.10
C TYR A 233 21.47 10.97 -6.53
N HIS A 234 22.78 10.77 -6.75
CA HIS A 234 23.40 10.74 -8.07
C HIS A 234 23.14 9.41 -8.79
#